data_cc9ecbdcf9c236875a61d942df00d1de
#
_entry.id   cc9ecbdcf9c236875a61d942df00d1de
#
_cell.length_a   1.000
_cell.length_b   1.000
_cell.length_c   1.000
_cell.angle_alpha   90.00
_cell.angle_beta   90.00
_cell.angle_gamma   90.00
#
_symmetry.space_group_name_H-M   'P 1'
#
loop_
_entity.id
_entity.type
_entity.pdbx_description
1 polymer ?
#
loop_
_entity_poly.entity_id
_entity_poly.type
_entity_poly.pdbx_seq_one_letter_code
_entity_poly.pdbx_strand_id
1 'polypeptide(L)'
;MAIGAQYDWNFSAMEAETAGSALSDLIPEDVYAYATTGVAIGADVPSVAGIVKTGDYSMTITTSELSTNMIYQLQMPIAPLHYYGDKSLYDYDNNSFGFPKGDLSVVRSKTSAPLGGGMFTFNKYSDGVVYLDANPTYYDGAPKIAHVNMKETQEADKITGVQAGTIDISDPSYSLE
;
A
#
# COMPACT_ATOMS: atom_id res chain seq x y z
N MET A 1 -16.68 -2.62 4.47
CA MET A 1 -15.29 -2.99 4.16
C MET A 1 -15.13 -4.36 3.49
N ALA A 2 -15.89 -5.39 3.84
CA ALA A 2 -15.76 -6.71 3.21
C ALA A 2 -16.13 -6.75 1.72
N ILE A 3 -17.09 -5.95 1.28
CA ILE A 3 -17.57 -5.94 -0.11
C ILE A 3 -16.52 -5.32 -1.06
N GLY A 4 -15.84 -4.25 -0.67
CA GLY A 4 -14.83 -3.62 -1.53
C GLY A 4 -13.64 -4.52 -1.84
N ALA A 5 -13.20 -5.35 -0.90
CA ALA A 5 -12.09 -6.26 -1.09
C ALA A 5 -12.40 -7.39 -2.09
N GLN A 6 -13.68 -7.81 -2.19
CA GLN A 6 -14.12 -8.85 -3.13
C GLN A 6 -13.96 -8.41 -4.60
N TYR A 7 -13.97 -7.12 -4.87
CA TYR A 7 -13.88 -6.51 -6.21
C TYR A 7 -12.59 -5.72 -6.42
N ASP A 8 -11.56 -5.98 -5.61
CA ASP A 8 -10.30 -5.23 -5.66
C ASP A 8 -10.50 -3.70 -5.65
N TRP A 9 -11.53 -3.25 -4.92
CA TRP A 9 -11.96 -1.85 -4.87
C TRP A 9 -12.33 -1.25 -6.23
N ASN A 10 -12.68 -2.11 -7.20
CA ASN A 10 -13.23 -1.69 -8.50
C ASN A 10 -14.73 -1.41 -8.36
N PHE A 11 -15.06 -0.18 -8.03
CA PHE A 11 -16.45 0.24 -7.78
C PHE A 11 -17.32 0.20 -9.04
N SER A 12 -16.76 0.39 -10.22
CA SER A 12 -17.51 0.24 -11.48
C SER A 12 -17.94 -1.20 -11.73
N ALA A 13 -17.10 -2.18 -11.35
CA ALA A 13 -17.46 -3.59 -11.43
C ALA A 13 -18.57 -3.95 -10.42
N MET A 14 -18.51 -3.36 -9.22
CA MET A 14 -19.56 -3.54 -8.21
C MET A 14 -20.90 -2.98 -8.67
N GLU A 15 -20.92 -1.80 -9.27
CA GLU A 15 -22.16 -1.19 -9.83
C GLU A 15 -22.76 -2.02 -10.95
N ALA A 16 -21.94 -2.62 -11.81
CA ALA A 16 -22.40 -3.47 -12.91
C ALA A 16 -23.07 -4.76 -12.41
N GLU A 17 -22.64 -5.30 -11.27
CA GLU A 17 -23.13 -6.57 -10.73
C GLU A 17 -24.36 -6.39 -9.81
N THR A 18 -24.48 -5.24 -9.15
CA THR A 18 -25.65 -4.88 -8.35
C THR A 18 -26.80 -4.35 -9.23
N ALA A 19 -27.32 -5.21 -10.11
CA ALA A 19 -28.33 -4.88 -11.11
C ALA A 19 -29.45 -3.95 -10.56
N GLY A 20 -29.40 -2.68 -10.92
CA GLY A 20 -30.47 -1.71 -10.70
C GLY A 20 -30.34 -0.83 -9.47
N SER A 21 -29.29 -0.93 -8.67
CA SER A 21 -29.01 -0.01 -7.56
C SER A 21 -27.62 0.60 -7.76
N ALA A 22 -27.53 1.93 -7.79
CA ALA A 22 -26.23 2.60 -7.78
C ALA A 22 -25.48 2.29 -6.47
N LEU A 23 -24.17 2.13 -6.53
CA LEU A 23 -23.37 1.89 -5.32
C LEU A 23 -23.56 3.02 -4.30
N SER A 24 -23.77 4.26 -4.79
CA SER A 24 -24.12 5.41 -3.97
C SER A 24 -25.38 5.23 -3.11
N ASP A 25 -26.30 4.34 -3.50
CA ASP A 25 -27.53 4.08 -2.77
C ASP A 25 -27.34 3.01 -1.68
N LEU A 26 -26.26 2.24 -1.76
CA LEU A 26 -25.98 1.10 -0.91
C LEU A 26 -24.99 1.39 0.21
N ILE A 27 -24.18 2.43 0.08
CA ILE A 27 -23.18 2.81 1.06
C ILE A 27 -23.32 4.29 1.43
N PRO A 28 -22.88 4.72 2.64
CA PRO A 28 -22.88 6.11 3.03
C PRO A 28 -22.18 7.02 2.00
N GLU A 29 -22.71 8.21 1.78
CA GLU A 29 -22.22 9.17 0.78
C GLU A 29 -20.74 9.52 0.98
N ASP A 30 -20.29 9.68 2.21
CA ASP A 30 -18.89 9.94 2.56
C ASP A 30 -17.96 8.80 2.17
N VAL A 31 -18.42 7.56 2.35
CA VAL A 31 -17.66 6.36 1.95
C VAL A 31 -17.59 6.24 0.43
N TYR A 32 -18.70 6.50 -0.25
CA TYR A 32 -18.74 6.48 -1.72
C TYR A 32 -17.84 7.56 -2.32
N ALA A 33 -17.91 8.78 -1.81
CA ALA A 33 -17.08 9.89 -2.27
C ALA A 33 -15.59 9.62 -2.04
N TYR A 34 -15.22 9.09 -0.87
CA TYR A 34 -13.84 8.70 -0.60
C TYR A 34 -13.34 7.60 -1.55
N ALA A 35 -14.17 6.60 -1.80
CA ALA A 35 -13.82 5.49 -2.66
C ALA A 35 -13.62 5.90 -4.13
N THR A 36 -14.44 6.84 -4.63
CA THR A 36 -14.42 7.28 -6.03
C THR A 36 -13.44 8.41 -6.31
N THR A 37 -13.25 9.32 -5.36
CA THR A 37 -12.42 10.51 -5.53
C THR A 37 -11.09 10.45 -4.77
N GLY A 38 -10.97 9.57 -3.79
CA GLY A 38 -9.84 9.51 -2.86
C GLY A 38 -9.83 10.65 -1.84
N VAL A 39 -10.91 11.42 -1.75
CA VAL A 39 -11.06 12.57 -0.84
C VAL A 39 -12.25 12.35 0.06
N ALA A 40 -12.03 12.40 1.38
CA ALA A 40 -13.11 12.38 2.35
C ALA A 40 -13.96 13.65 2.22
N ILE A 41 -15.30 13.49 2.22
CA ILE A 41 -16.23 14.61 2.30
C ILE A 41 -16.60 14.88 3.76
N GLY A 42 -16.98 16.10 4.05
CA GLY A 42 -17.37 16.55 5.39
C GLY A 42 -16.59 17.76 5.85
N ALA A 43 -16.64 18.05 7.14
CA ALA A 43 -15.90 19.16 7.72
C ALA A 43 -14.38 18.90 7.65
N ASP A 44 -13.62 19.92 7.27
CA ASP A 44 -12.17 19.86 7.32
C ASP A 44 -11.70 19.68 8.77
N VAL A 45 -10.81 18.71 8.97
CA VAL A 45 -10.11 18.53 10.23
C VAL A 45 -8.66 18.99 10.08
N PRO A 46 -8.13 19.75 11.04
CA PRO A 46 -6.77 20.30 10.94
C PRO A 46 -5.69 19.21 11.05
N SER A 47 -5.99 18.09 11.68
CA SER A 47 -5.05 16.99 11.87
C SER A 47 -5.78 15.69 12.21
N VAL A 48 -5.07 14.57 12.07
CA VAL A 48 -5.49 13.27 12.62
C VAL A 48 -5.09 13.23 14.09
N ALA A 49 -6.03 13.47 15.01
CA ALA A 49 -5.76 13.61 16.45
C ALA A 49 -5.04 12.39 17.05
N GLY A 50 -5.24 11.20 16.49
CA GLY A 50 -4.59 9.98 16.95
C GLY A 50 -3.14 9.80 16.48
N ILE A 51 -2.59 10.67 15.64
CA ILE A 51 -1.22 10.57 15.12
C ILE A 51 -0.50 11.88 15.42
N VAL A 52 0.48 11.83 16.32
CA VAL A 52 1.20 13.02 16.78
C VAL A 52 2.71 12.82 16.60
N LYS A 53 3.36 13.72 15.88
CA LYS A 53 4.82 13.80 15.83
C LYS A 53 5.33 14.30 17.19
N THR A 54 6.17 13.52 17.85
CA THR A 54 6.73 13.86 19.17
C THR A 54 8.21 14.24 19.12
N GLY A 55 8.86 14.07 17.96
CA GLY A 55 10.25 14.46 17.75
C GLY A 55 10.66 14.17 16.31
N ASP A 56 11.92 14.42 15.98
CA ASP A 56 12.44 14.24 14.63
C ASP A 56 12.39 12.78 14.14
N TYR A 57 12.49 11.84 15.07
CA TYR A 57 12.50 10.39 14.81
C TYR A 57 11.44 9.63 15.63
N SER A 58 10.43 10.34 16.14
CA SER A 58 9.41 9.73 17.00
C SER A 58 8.02 10.26 16.71
N MET A 59 7.04 9.36 16.81
CA MET A 59 5.62 9.68 16.75
C MET A 59 4.88 8.85 17.80
N THR A 60 3.74 9.33 18.22
CA THR A 60 2.80 8.59 19.07
C THR A 60 1.52 8.34 18.29
N ILE A 61 1.08 7.10 18.29
CA ILE A 61 -0.22 6.71 17.72
C ILE A 61 -1.13 6.34 18.87
N THR A 62 -2.27 7.01 18.96
CA THR A 62 -3.31 6.78 19.98
C THR A 62 -4.55 6.25 19.30
N THR A 63 -5.08 5.14 19.79
CA THR A 63 -6.32 4.54 19.30
C THR A 63 -7.41 4.66 20.34
N SER A 64 -8.66 4.77 19.92
CA SER A 64 -9.83 4.85 20.81
C SER A 64 -10.09 3.53 21.54
N GLU A 65 -9.73 2.41 20.93
CA GLU A 65 -9.95 1.07 21.45
C GLU A 65 -8.72 0.19 21.26
N LEU A 66 -8.49 -0.72 22.21
CA LEU A 66 -7.45 -1.74 22.09
C LEU A 66 -7.99 -2.93 21.31
N SER A 67 -7.39 -3.20 20.16
CA SER A 67 -7.66 -4.39 19.36
C SER A 67 -6.47 -5.36 19.43
N THR A 68 -6.75 -6.66 19.55
CA THR A 68 -5.70 -7.70 19.55
C THR A 68 -4.88 -7.72 18.26
N ASN A 69 -5.45 -7.22 17.16
CA ASN A 69 -4.79 -7.18 15.83
C ASN A 69 -4.15 -5.82 15.54
N MET A 70 -4.15 -4.88 16.49
CA MET A 70 -3.73 -3.50 16.26
C MET A 70 -2.30 -3.39 15.72
N ILE A 71 -1.39 -4.24 16.21
CA ILE A 71 0.00 -4.23 15.76
C ILE A 71 0.13 -4.53 14.25
N TYR A 72 -0.73 -5.37 13.71
CA TYR A 72 -0.76 -5.65 12.26
C TYR A 72 -1.37 -4.51 11.46
N GLN A 73 -2.33 -3.77 12.03
CA GLN A 73 -2.95 -2.60 11.40
C GLN A 73 -1.99 -1.41 11.34
N LEU A 74 -0.98 -1.38 12.22
CA LEU A 74 0.07 -0.35 12.23
C LEU A 74 1.24 -0.64 11.27
N GLN A 75 1.21 -1.74 10.55
CA GLN A 75 2.18 -2.03 9.50
C GLN A 75 1.90 -1.14 8.29
N MET A 76 2.52 0.02 8.26
CA MET A 76 2.40 0.99 7.19
C MET A 76 3.72 1.10 6.42
N PRO A 77 3.68 1.14 5.08
CA PRO A 77 4.87 1.42 4.29
C PRO A 77 5.40 2.82 4.61
N ILE A 78 6.71 2.96 4.74
CA ILE A 78 7.35 4.27 4.89
C ILE A 78 7.57 4.85 3.50
N ALA A 79 6.85 5.95 3.19
CA ALA A 79 6.94 6.66 1.93
C ALA A 79 7.80 7.93 2.12
N PRO A 80 9.04 7.99 1.59
CA PRO A 80 9.89 9.15 1.78
C PRO A 80 9.35 10.37 1.02
N LEU A 81 9.19 11.47 1.75
CA LEU A 81 8.63 12.73 1.24
C LEU A 81 9.35 13.26 0.00
N HIS A 82 10.69 13.17 -0.03
CA HIS A 82 11.48 13.68 -1.16
C HIS A 82 11.25 12.95 -2.48
N TYR A 83 10.62 11.78 -2.43
CA TYR A 83 10.27 10.99 -3.61
C TYR A 83 8.78 11.04 -3.93
N TYR A 84 7.93 10.90 -2.92
CA TYR A 84 6.47 10.83 -3.07
C TYR A 84 5.75 12.17 -2.93
N GLY A 85 6.47 13.25 -2.61
CA GLY A 85 5.90 14.59 -2.45
C GLY A 85 6.92 15.70 -2.72
N ASP A 86 6.50 16.93 -2.51
CA ASP A 86 7.33 18.12 -2.58
C ASP A 86 7.60 18.65 -1.16
N LYS A 87 8.87 18.76 -0.78
CA LYS A 87 9.26 19.29 0.52
C LYS A 87 8.80 20.73 0.76
N SER A 88 8.66 21.52 -0.30
CA SER A 88 8.20 22.91 -0.20
C SER A 88 6.71 23.01 0.20
N LEU A 89 5.96 21.94 -0.03
CA LEU A 89 4.54 21.82 0.34
C LEU A 89 4.35 21.08 1.66
N TYR A 90 5.41 20.74 2.38
CA TYR A 90 5.32 20.07 3.67
C TYR A 90 5.25 21.08 4.80
N ASP A 91 4.13 21.06 5.51
CA ASP A 91 3.90 21.83 6.73
C ASP A 91 3.02 20.98 7.67
N TYR A 92 3.66 20.33 8.63
CA TYR A 92 2.97 19.43 9.55
C TYR A 92 1.90 20.16 10.38
N ASP A 93 2.20 21.38 10.84
CA ASP A 93 1.30 22.13 11.73
C ASP A 93 0.04 22.59 10.99
N ASN A 94 0.13 22.80 9.68
CA ASN A 94 -0.99 23.14 8.81
C ASN A 94 -1.56 21.95 8.03
N ASN A 95 -1.26 20.72 8.46
CA ASN A 95 -1.77 19.48 7.87
C ASN A 95 -1.49 19.36 6.35
N SER A 96 -0.31 19.79 5.94
CA SER A 96 0.18 19.70 4.56
C SER A 96 1.32 18.68 4.48
N PHE A 97 1.17 17.68 3.62
CA PHE A 97 2.05 16.50 3.59
C PHE A 97 2.84 16.35 2.29
N GLY A 98 3.15 17.47 1.63
CA GLY A 98 4.00 17.47 0.44
C GLY A 98 3.27 17.30 -0.88
N PHE A 99 1.94 17.43 -0.90
CA PHE A 99 1.10 17.49 -2.09
C PHE A 99 -0.16 18.30 -1.80
N PRO A 100 -0.83 18.86 -2.82
CA PRO A 100 -2.08 19.58 -2.64
C PRO A 100 -3.15 18.68 -2.02
N LYS A 101 -3.96 19.22 -1.13
CA LYS A 101 -5.05 18.48 -0.49
C LYS A 101 -5.98 17.90 -1.57
N GLY A 102 -6.24 16.60 -1.49
CA GLY A 102 -7.09 15.87 -2.44
C GLY A 102 -6.41 15.50 -3.76
N ASP A 103 -5.16 15.91 -4.01
CA ASP A 103 -4.41 15.53 -5.21
C ASP A 103 -3.29 14.54 -4.88
N LEU A 104 -3.51 13.27 -5.19
CA LEU A 104 -2.56 12.18 -5.05
C LEU A 104 -1.86 11.80 -6.36
N SER A 105 -1.95 12.63 -7.40
CA SER A 105 -1.40 12.35 -8.73
C SER A 105 0.10 12.09 -8.68
N VAL A 106 0.85 12.87 -7.88
CA VAL A 106 2.29 12.68 -7.68
C VAL A 106 2.59 11.30 -7.08
N VAL A 107 1.86 10.91 -6.02
CA VAL A 107 2.03 9.60 -5.38
C VAL A 107 1.70 8.47 -6.35
N ARG A 108 0.58 8.57 -7.06
CA ARG A 108 0.15 7.57 -8.05
C ARG A 108 1.15 7.41 -9.20
N SER A 109 1.80 8.48 -9.63
CA SER A 109 2.82 8.41 -10.68
C SER A 109 4.07 7.62 -10.27
N LYS A 110 4.28 7.38 -8.97
CA LYS A 110 5.43 6.65 -8.43
C LYS A 110 5.17 5.17 -8.15
N THR A 111 3.94 4.70 -8.31
CA THR A 111 3.58 3.31 -8.02
C THR A 111 4.26 2.29 -8.92
N SER A 112 4.63 2.69 -10.15
CA SER A 112 5.35 1.84 -11.10
C SER A 112 6.87 1.77 -10.85
N ALA A 113 7.40 2.62 -9.97
CA ALA A 113 8.81 2.65 -9.60
C ALA A 113 8.93 3.02 -8.11
N PRO A 114 8.51 2.14 -7.18
CA PRO A 114 8.48 2.45 -5.75
C PRO A 114 9.88 2.65 -5.18
N LEU A 115 10.00 3.60 -4.25
CA LEU A 115 11.23 3.83 -3.47
C LEU A 115 10.96 3.44 -2.01
N GLY A 116 11.82 2.61 -1.46
CA GLY A 116 11.77 2.17 -0.06
C GLY A 116 13.16 2.06 0.55
N GLY A 117 13.22 1.84 1.87
CA GLY A 117 14.46 1.62 2.63
C GLY A 117 14.72 0.15 2.97
N GLY A 118 14.12 -0.80 2.25
CA GLY A 118 14.24 -2.23 2.52
C GLY A 118 15.57 -2.85 2.09
N MET A 119 15.70 -4.16 2.33
CA MET A 119 16.88 -4.96 1.94
C MET A 119 17.13 -4.95 0.43
N PHE A 120 16.07 -4.78 -0.37
CA PHE A 120 16.14 -4.75 -1.82
C PHE A 120 15.49 -3.47 -2.35
N THR A 121 16.03 -2.97 -3.45
CA THR A 121 15.52 -1.83 -4.19
C THR A 121 14.85 -2.30 -5.48
N PHE A 122 13.79 -1.61 -5.90
CA PHE A 122 13.14 -1.89 -7.16
C PHE A 122 14.05 -1.52 -8.33
N ASN A 123 14.26 -2.46 -9.26
CA ASN A 123 15.00 -2.24 -10.49
C ASN A 123 14.02 -1.98 -11.65
N LYS A 124 13.20 -2.99 -11.98
CA LYS A 124 12.22 -2.89 -13.07
C LYS A 124 11.10 -3.91 -12.93
N TYR A 125 10.03 -3.69 -13.68
CA TYR A 125 9.01 -4.70 -13.97
C TYR A 125 9.03 -5.01 -15.46
N SER A 126 9.09 -6.28 -15.82
CA SER A 126 9.04 -6.73 -17.21
C SER A 126 8.50 -8.15 -17.30
N ASP A 127 7.60 -8.39 -18.23
CA ASP A 127 7.10 -9.71 -18.57
C ASP A 127 6.52 -10.50 -17.38
N GLY A 128 5.78 -9.83 -16.50
CA GLY A 128 5.18 -10.43 -15.31
C GLY A 128 6.17 -10.67 -14.16
N VAL A 129 7.39 -10.14 -14.26
CA VAL A 129 8.44 -10.29 -13.24
C VAL A 129 8.84 -8.94 -12.67
N VAL A 130 8.85 -8.84 -11.34
CA VAL A 130 9.46 -7.73 -10.61
C VAL A 130 10.92 -8.09 -10.32
N TYR A 131 11.83 -7.26 -10.76
CA TYR A 131 13.27 -7.39 -10.55
C TYR A 131 13.71 -6.46 -9.43
N LEU A 132 14.38 -7.01 -8.45
CA LEU A 132 14.89 -6.30 -7.28
C LEU A 132 16.40 -6.52 -7.16
N ASP A 133 17.12 -5.47 -6.79
CA ASP A 133 18.55 -5.52 -6.52
C ASP A 133 18.83 -5.33 -5.03
N ALA A 134 19.90 -5.94 -4.53
CA ALA A 134 20.34 -5.75 -3.15
C ALA A 134 20.59 -4.26 -2.86
N ASN A 135 20.10 -3.78 -1.73
CA ASN A 135 20.36 -2.43 -1.25
C ASN A 135 21.70 -2.41 -0.51
N PRO A 136 22.77 -1.81 -1.08
CA PRO A 136 24.09 -1.80 -0.45
C PRO A 136 24.15 -0.93 0.81
N THR A 137 23.15 -0.05 0.99
CA THR A 137 23.06 0.88 2.13
C THR A 137 21.98 0.48 3.12
N TYR A 138 21.52 -0.79 3.08
CA TYR A 138 20.55 -1.26 4.04
C TYR A 138 21.11 -1.17 5.47
N TYR A 139 20.28 -0.70 6.42
CA TYR A 139 20.73 -0.33 7.77
C TYR A 139 21.35 -1.50 8.57
N ASP A 140 20.96 -2.74 8.28
CA ASP A 140 21.47 -3.96 8.94
C ASP A 140 22.51 -4.69 8.05
N GLY A 141 23.14 -3.97 7.13
CA GLY A 141 24.13 -4.47 6.20
C GLY A 141 23.56 -4.96 4.87
N ALA A 142 24.38 -4.94 3.84
CA ALA A 142 23.99 -5.36 2.51
C ALA A 142 23.56 -6.84 2.47
N PRO A 143 22.46 -7.18 1.79
CA PRO A 143 22.03 -8.56 1.61
C PRO A 143 23.11 -9.40 0.91
N LYS A 144 23.21 -10.69 1.26
CA LYS A 144 24.10 -11.62 0.58
C LYS A 144 23.59 -12.04 -0.80
N ILE A 145 22.26 -11.99 -1.00
CA ILE A 145 21.61 -12.26 -2.29
C ILE A 145 21.63 -10.95 -3.07
N ALA A 146 22.25 -10.96 -4.25
CA ALA A 146 22.40 -9.77 -5.08
C ALA A 146 21.11 -9.37 -5.79
N HIS A 147 20.31 -10.34 -6.23
CA HIS A 147 19.10 -10.13 -7.00
C HIS A 147 17.97 -10.99 -6.52
N VAL A 148 16.74 -10.45 -6.51
CA VAL A 148 15.50 -11.19 -6.25
C VAL A 148 14.55 -10.92 -7.40
N ASN A 149 14.04 -11.98 -8.01
CA ASN A 149 13.04 -11.92 -9.07
C ASN A 149 11.72 -12.48 -8.53
N MET A 150 10.69 -11.63 -8.46
CA MET A 150 9.36 -12.02 -7.99
C MET A 150 8.46 -12.21 -9.21
N LYS A 151 8.07 -13.44 -9.47
CA LYS A 151 7.22 -13.81 -10.61
C LYS A 151 5.86 -14.28 -10.12
N GLU A 152 4.81 -13.76 -10.70
CA GLU A 152 3.47 -14.31 -10.51
C GLU A 152 3.41 -15.72 -11.10
N THR A 153 2.93 -16.69 -10.31
CA THR A 153 2.89 -18.09 -10.68
C THR A 153 1.52 -18.65 -10.30
N GLN A 154 0.91 -19.44 -11.20
CA GLN A 154 -0.34 -20.13 -10.92
C GLN A 154 -0.19 -21.07 -9.74
N GLU A 155 -1.23 -21.21 -8.92
CA GLU A 155 -1.18 -22.03 -7.70
C GLU A 155 -0.74 -23.48 -7.99
N ALA A 156 -1.25 -24.09 -9.06
CA ALA A 156 -0.91 -25.43 -9.48
C ALA A 156 0.59 -25.64 -9.84
N ASP A 157 1.27 -24.55 -10.24
CA ASP A 157 2.66 -24.60 -10.69
C ASP A 157 3.66 -24.27 -9.58
N LYS A 158 3.21 -23.81 -8.41
CA LYS A 158 4.08 -23.35 -7.33
C LYS A 158 4.96 -24.49 -6.79
N ILE A 159 4.37 -25.63 -6.46
CA ILE A 159 5.10 -26.79 -5.90
C ILE A 159 5.96 -27.45 -6.98
N THR A 160 5.42 -27.66 -8.16
CA THR A 160 6.14 -28.27 -9.27
C THR A 160 7.31 -27.42 -9.75
N GLY A 161 7.18 -26.11 -9.71
CA GLY A 161 8.25 -25.16 -10.02
C GLY A 161 9.44 -25.27 -9.06
N VAL A 162 9.18 -25.39 -7.75
CA VAL A 162 10.24 -25.63 -6.76
C VAL A 162 10.88 -26.97 -6.95
N GLN A 163 10.10 -28.04 -7.19
CA GLN A 163 10.63 -29.39 -7.44
C GLN A 163 11.51 -29.46 -8.70
N ALA A 164 11.14 -28.72 -9.73
CA ALA A 164 11.89 -28.63 -10.98
C ALA A 164 13.11 -27.68 -10.91
N GLY A 165 13.27 -26.93 -9.81
CA GLY A 165 14.34 -25.95 -9.65
C GLY A 165 14.19 -24.71 -10.51
N THR A 166 12.98 -24.41 -11.00
CA THR A 166 12.67 -23.18 -11.77
C THR A 166 12.22 -22.04 -10.85
N ILE A 167 11.88 -22.36 -9.62
CA ILE A 167 11.52 -21.45 -8.54
C ILE A 167 12.31 -21.85 -7.30
N ASP A 168 12.96 -20.89 -6.64
CA ASP A 168 13.73 -21.14 -5.42
C ASP A 168 12.84 -21.16 -4.17
N ILE A 169 11.82 -20.28 -4.12
CA ILE A 169 10.89 -20.13 -2.99
C ILE A 169 9.49 -19.89 -3.55
N SER A 170 8.48 -20.52 -2.99
CA SER A 170 7.08 -20.26 -3.28
C SER A 170 6.21 -20.33 -2.02
N ASP A 171 5.00 -19.79 -2.11
CA ASP A 171 3.99 -19.72 -1.04
C ASP A 171 2.71 -20.47 -1.45
N PRO A 172 2.74 -21.79 -1.62
CA PRO A 172 1.56 -22.55 -2.03
C PRO A 172 0.44 -22.44 -0.98
N SER A 173 -0.80 -22.37 -1.46
CA SER A 173 -1.96 -22.45 -0.58
C SER A 173 -2.02 -23.83 0.08
N TYR A 174 -2.39 -23.86 1.37
CA TYR A 174 -2.60 -25.11 2.08
C TYR A 174 -3.96 -25.69 1.66
N SER A 175 -3.97 -26.86 1.03
CA SER A 175 -5.18 -27.70 0.95
C SER A 175 -4.95 -28.95 1.80
N LEU A 176 -5.89 -29.21 2.69
CA LEU A 176 -5.99 -30.49 3.39
C LEU A 176 -6.81 -31.42 2.47
N GLU A 177 -6.19 -32.02 1.48
CA GLU A 177 -6.71 -33.21 0.81
C GLU A 177 -5.96 -34.45 1.31
#